data_e41ddcab7cc31a1a3e53391823861b0f
#
_entry.id   e41ddcab7cc31a1a3e53391823861b0f
#
_cell.length_a   1.000
_cell.length_b   1.000
_cell.length_c   1.000
_cell.angle_alpha   90.00
_cell.angle_beta   90.00
_cell.angle_gamma   90.00
#
_symmetry.space_group_name_H-M   'P 1'
#
loop_
_entity.id
_entity.type
_entity.pdbx_description
1 polymer ?
#
loop_
_entity_poly.entity_id
_entity_poly.type
_entity_poly.pdbx_seq_one_letter_code
_entity_poly.pdbx_strand_id
1 'polypeptide(L)'
;MKIGITGADGLIGTHLRAFLHSRDGIAEVRLARRDTFQSSAALDAFVIGLDGVIHCAGVNRGDEAEVEQTNAWLAETLVAAFERTGARPDVVYTNSTHSERDSAYGRGKGAAAACLENWGGRFGANVCNLILPHVFGEFGKPFYNSVVSTFCHQLAHNEAPQIQVDGQLELVHAQDVACCCLAALNEGRKGTQRLSGEPQKVSELLARLRMLLERYRQDVFPDLRNPLDLRLFNTLRSYLYPNHYPRALKLHSDARGNLFEAVKADQGGQIFLSNTHPGITRGNHYHLRKVERFLVVSGEAEICLRRIFDDQIITFRLSGDQPSYVDMPTLHTHSITNVGTVELQTLFWTNEIFDPQDPDTFAEIVKP
;
A
#
# COMPACT_ATOMS: atom_id res chain seq x y z
N MET A 1 21.77 4.11 0.32
CA MET A 1 21.24 4.75 1.54
C MET A 1 20.75 3.66 2.49
N LYS A 2 21.02 3.79 3.81
CA LYS A 2 20.49 2.93 4.87
C LYS A 2 19.39 3.68 5.61
N ILE A 3 18.17 3.18 5.58
CA ILE A 3 16.98 3.86 6.11
C ILE A 3 16.36 3.07 7.25
N GLY A 4 16.11 3.76 8.37
CA GLY A 4 15.33 3.24 9.47
C GLY A 4 13.86 3.65 9.38
N ILE A 5 12.94 2.72 9.62
CA ILE A 5 11.50 3.00 9.70
C ILE A 5 11.01 2.64 11.09
N THR A 6 10.41 3.60 11.78
CA THR A 6 9.64 3.33 13.00
C THR A 6 8.16 3.21 12.66
N GLY A 7 7.40 2.41 13.40
CA GLY A 7 5.99 2.15 13.06
C GLY A 7 5.82 1.37 11.76
N ALA A 8 6.77 0.48 11.45
CA ALA A 8 6.92 -0.24 10.19
C ALA A 8 5.72 -1.13 9.81
N ASP A 9 4.92 -1.57 10.79
CA ASP A 9 3.76 -2.44 10.57
C ASP A 9 2.42 -1.66 10.47
N GLY A 10 2.46 -0.32 10.61
CA GLY A 10 1.33 0.57 10.36
C GLY A 10 1.06 0.76 8.86
N LEU A 11 -0.05 1.46 8.52
CA LEU A 11 -0.41 1.74 7.12
C LEU A 11 0.75 2.41 6.37
N ILE A 12 1.23 3.55 6.84
CA ILE A 12 2.33 4.29 6.19
C ILE A 12 3.60 3.44 6.18
N GLY A 13 3.94 2.78 7.31
CA GLY A 13 5.14 1.95 7.41
C GLY A 13 5.15 0.76 6.43
N THR A 14 4.03 0.10 6.23
CA THR A 14 3.89 -1.00 5.25
C THR A 14 4.13 -0.51 3.82
N HIS A 15 3.52 0.62 3.45
CA HIS A 15 3.71 1.22 2.13
C HIS A 15 5.13 1.74 1.91
N LEU A 16 5.75 2.32 2.95
CA LEU A 16 7.17 2.72 2.92
C LEU A 16 8.08 1.53 2.66
N ARG A 17 7.88 0.42 3.39
CA ARG A 17 8.67 -0.81 3.18
C ARG A 17 8.56 -1.29 1.74
N ALA A 18 7.34 -1.36 1.20
CA ALA A 18 7.09 -1.79 -0.18
C ALA A 18 7.74 -0.86 -1.20
N PHE A 19 7.61 0.46 -0.98
CA PHE A 19 8.17 1.47 -1.85
C PHE A 19 9.70 1.44 -1.84
N LEU A 20 10.32 1.37 -0.66
CA LEU A 20 11.79 1.31 -0.54
C LEU A 20 12.35 0.01 -1.11
N HIS A 21 11.64 -1.13 -0.94
CA HIS A 21 12.01 -2.42 -1.50
C HIS A 21 12.02 -2.42 -3.05
N SER A 22 11.21 -1.56 -3.67
CA SER A 22 11.13 -1.39 -5.13
C SER A 22 12.17 -0.42 -5.70
N ARG A 23 13.06 0.16 -4.87
CA ARG A 23 13.96 1.23 -5.31
C ARG A 23 15.43 0.81 -5.31
N ASP A 24 16.11 1.11 -6.40
CA ASP A 24 17.56 1.02 -6.47
C ASP A 24 18.22 2.06 -5.54
N GLY A 25 19.44 1.77 -5.08
CA GLY A 25 20.19 2.67 -4.21
C GLY A 25 19.84 2.61 -2.73
N ILE A 26 18.83 1.80 -2.32
CA ILE A 26 18.53 1.50 -0.92
C ILE A 26 19.33 0.27 -0.51
N ALA A 27 20.39 0.49 0.27
CA ALA A 27 21.30 -0.58 0.69
C ALA A 27 20.75 -1.40 1.87
N GLU A 28 19.95 -0.79 2.74
CA GLU A 28 19.38 -1.43 3.92
C GLU A 28 18.10 -0.70 4.34
N VAL A 29 17.06 -1.46 4.68
CA VAL A 29 15.86 -0.97 5.37
C VAL A 29 15.79 -1.64 6.74
N ARG A 30 15.97 -0.87 7.81
CA ARG A 30 15.92 -1.35 9.21
C ARG A 30 14.59 -0.95 9.83
N LEU A 31 13.97 -1.86 10.59
CA LEU A 31 12.65 -1.68 11.16
C LEU A 31 12.70 -1.58 12.67
N ALA A 32 12.12 -0.51 13.25
CA ALA A 32 11.85 -0.43 14.67
C ALA A 32 10.36 -0.68 14.93
N ARG A 33 10.09 -1.71 15.71
CA ARG A 33 8.77 -2.11 16.18
C ARG A 33 8.56 -1.68 17.64
N ARG A 34 7.42 -2.05 18.20
CA ARG A 34 7.06 -1.68 19.57
C ARG A 34 8.08 -2.17 20.61
N ASP A 35 8.56 -3.40 20.44
CA ASP A 35 9.58 -4.02 21.30
C ASP A 35 10.93 -3.30 21.24
N THR A 36 11.30 -2.79 20.07
CA THR A 36 12.52 -2.01 19.87
C THR A 36 12.55 -0.78 20.77
N PHE A 37 11.43 -0.11 20.96
CA PHE A 37 11.32 1.08 21.85
C PHE A 37 11.34 0.71 23.34
N GLN A 38 11.12 -0.54 23.70
CA GLN A 38 11.17 -1.01 25.08
C GLN A 38 12.59 -1.36 25.58
N SER A 39 13.57 -1.35 24.67
CA SER A 39 14.97 -1.66 24.95
C SER A 39 15.89 -0.57 24.42
N SER A 40 16.60 0.12 25.30
CA SER A 40 17.58 1.13 24.88
C SER A 40 18.67 0.53 24.00
N ALA A 41 19.16 -0.67 24.30
CA ALA A 41 20.16 -1.36 23.51
C ALA A 41 19.65 -1.72 22.10
N ALA A 42 18.39 -2.17 21.99
CA ALA A 42 17.78 -2.47 20.69
C ALA A 42 17.60 -1.20 19.86
N LEU A 43 17.18 -0.09 20.46
CA LEU A 43 17.02 1.17 19.77
C LEU A 43 18.36 1.81 19.39
N ASP A 44 19.38 1.67 20.24
CA ASP A 44 20.75 2.10 19.92
C ASP A 44 21.28 1.31 18.70
N ALA A 45 21.11 -0.01 18.70
CA ALA A 45 21.47 -0.86 17.55
C ALA A 45 20.68 -0.50 16.28
N PHE A 46 19.41 -0.10 16.43
CA PHE A 46 18.58 0.34 15.30
C PHE A 46 19.16 1.60 14.65
N VAL A 47 19.57 2.62 15.42
CA VAL A 47 19.95 3.92 14.87
C VAL A 47 21.39 4.01 14.36
N ILE A 48 22.30 3.14 14.83
CA ILE A 48 23.71 3.18 14.43
C ILE A 48 23.90 2.96 12.94
N GLY A 49 24.57 3.93 12.28
CA GLY A 49 24.98 3.84 10.88
C GLY A 49 23.84 4.00 9.87
N LEU A 50 22.66 4.50 10.29
CA LEU A 50 21.62 4.93 9.37
C LEU A 50 21.94 6.27 8.75
N ASP A 51 21.63 6.41 7.46
CA ASP A 51 21.68 7.70 6.74
C ASP A 51 20.41 8.50 6.95
N GLY A 52 19.26 7.83 7.07
CA GLY A 52 17.97 8.47 7.31
C GLY A 52 17.04 7.65 8.21
N VAL A 53 16.13 8.34 8.91
CA VAL A 53 15.06 7.73 9.70
C VAL A 53 13.72 8.34 9.29
N ILE A 54 12.75 7.49 8.96
CA ILE A 54 11.36 7.89 8.75
C ILE A 54 10.57 7.46 10.00
N HIS A 55 10.18 8.47 10.79
CA HIS A 55 9.49 8.24 12.05
C HIS A 55 7.98 8.27 11.86
N CYS A 56 7.38 7.08 11.71
CA CYS A 56 5.94 6.89 11.53
C CYS A 56 5.26 6.31 12.78
N ALA A 57 6.04 5.93 13.81
CA ALA A 57 5.47 5.41 15.04
C ALA A 57 4.62 6.46 15.73
N GLY A 58 3.45 6.05 16.21
CA GLY A 58 2.52 6.90 16.94
C GLY A 58 1.23 6.17 17.27
N VAL A 59 0.49 6.70 18.23
CA VAL A 59 -0.83 6.22 18.64
C VAL A 59 -1.84 7.36 18.47
N ASN A 60 -3.06 7.00 18.03
CA ASN A 60 -4.13 7.97 17.76
C ASN A 60 -5.47 7.57 18.37
N ARG A 61 -5.50 6.49 19.15
CA ARG A 61 -6.66 6.00 19.92
C ARG A 61 -6.21 5.41 21.24
N GLY A 62 -7.01 5.60 22.27
CA GLY A 62 -6.78 5.15 23.62
C GLY A 62 -7.24 6.22 24.61
N ASP A 63 -6.77 6.14 25.83
CA ASP A 63 -6.91 7.23 26.81
C ASP A 63 -6.18 8.48 26.31
N GLU A 64 -6.80 9.66 26.47
CA GLU A 64 -6.25 10.92 25.93
C GLU A 64 -4.87 11.24 26.47
N ALA A 65 -4.63 11.03 27.76
CA ALA A 65 -3.33 11.28 28.38
C ALA A 65 -2.27 10.28 27.87
N GLU A 66 -2.64 9.00 27.70
CA GLU A 66 -1.75 8.00 27.10
C GLU A 66 -1.39 8.33 25.65
N VAL A 67 -2.36 8.78 24.85
CA VAL A 67 -2.15 9.18 23.46
C VAL A 67 -1.17 10.34 23.37
N GLU A 68 -1.34 11.39 24.18
CA GLU A 68 -0.45 12.55 24.23
C GLU A 68 0.97 12.15 24.66
N GLN A 69 1.09 11.45 25.79
CA GLN A 69 2.37 11.05 26.36
C GLN A 69 3.13 10.06 25.47
N THR A 70 2.44 9.07 24.89
CA THR A 70 3.08 8.06 24.04
C THR A 70 3.68 8.68 22.79
N ASN A 71 3.00 9.62 22.12
CA ASN A 71 3.54 10.25 20.92
C ASN A 71 4.78 11.10 21.23
N ALA A 72 4.79 11.86 22.34
CA ALA A 72 5.97 12.59 22.78
C ALA A 72 7.12 11.63 23.16
N TRP A 73 6.83 10.63 23.99
CA TRP A 73 7.80 9.64 24.47
C TRP A 73 8.51 8.88 23.34
N LEU A 74 7.81 8.52 22.25
CA LEU A 74 8.42 7.84 21.09
C LEU A 74 9.52 8.71 20.46
N ALA A 75 9.28 10.01 20.29
CA ALA A 75 10.26 10.93 19.73
C ALA A 75 11.43 11.17 20.71
N GLU A 76 11.14 11.40 21.99
CA GLU A 76 12.15 11.59 23.04
C GLU A 76 13.08 10.39 23.17
N THR A 77 12.51 9.18 23.15
CA THR A 77 13.26 7.93 23.23
C THR A 77 14.16 7.72 22.02
N LEU A 78 13.66 8.06 20.82
CA LEU A 78 14.44 8.02 19.59
C LEU A 78 15.60 9.03 19.62
N VAL A 79 15.33 10.26 20.02
CA VAL A 79 16.36 11.31 20.20
C VAL A 79 17.40 10.88 21.22
N ALA A 80 16.99 10.30 22.35
CA ALA A 80 17.92 9.80 23.36
C ALA A 80 18.85 8.70 22.79
N ALA A 81 18.36 7.85 21.89
CA ALA A 81 19.22 6.88 21.19
C ALA A 81 20.21 7.55 20.24
N PHE A 82 19.80 8.58 19.50
CA PHE A 82 20.72 9.36 18.68
C PHE A 82 21.83 10.01 19.52
N GLU A 83 21.47 10.58 20.67
CA GLU A 83 22.46 11.23 21.57
C GLU A 83 23.43 10.22 22.20
N ARG A 84 22.94 9.07 22.68
CA ARG A 84 23.79 8.00 23.27
C ARG A 84 24.78 7.42 22.27
N THR A 85 24.31 7.20 21.03
CA THR A 85 25.14 6.54 20.00
C THR A 85 25.98 7.50 19.18
N GLY A 86 25.70 8.79 19.26
CA GLY A 86 26.31 9.79 18.37
C GLY A 86 25.78 9.75 16.94
N ALA A 87 24.75 8.96 16.63
CA ALA A 87 24.15 8.91 15.30
C ALA A 87 23.52 10.26 14.88
N ARG A 88 23.63 10.60 13.62
CA ARG A 88 23.10 11.86 13.05
C ARG A 88 22.39 11.63 11.71
N PRO A 89 21.39 10.73 11.67
CA PRO A 89 20.63 10.52 10.46
C PRO A 89 19.77 11.76 10.13
N ASP A 90 19.45 11.96 8.84
CA ASP A 90 18.37 12.84 8.47
C ASP A 90 17.04 12.22 8.90
N VAL A 91 16.09 13.04 9.41
CA VAL A 91 14.82 12.54 9.95
C VAL A 91 13.64 13.11 9.17
N VAL A 92 12.74 12.23 8.71
CA VAL A 92 11.40 12.62 8.26
C VAL A 92 10.40 12.16 9.30
N TYR A 93 9.71 13.10 9.91
CA TYR A 93 8.64 12.82 10.86
C TYR A 93 7.29 12.93 10.19
N THR A 94 6.54 11.82 10.12
CA THR A 94 5.17 11.85 9.60
C THR A 94 4.21 12.39 10.64
N ASN A 95 3.97 13.69 10.56
CA ASN A 95 3.04 14.41 11.43
C ASN A 95 1.62 14.39 10.82
N SER A 96 0.69 15.12 11.38
CA SER A 96 -0.71 15.16 10.97
C SER A 96 -1.23 16.60 11.00
N THR A 97 -2.19 16.92 10.14
CA THR A 97 -2.99 18.17 10.23
C THR A 97 -3.68 18.33 11.59
N HIS A 98 -3.84 17.24 12.34
CA HIS A 98 -4.36 17.28 13.70
C HIS A 98 -3.38 17.88 14.72
N SER A 99 -2.06 17.94 14.43
CA SER A 99 -1.07 18.60 15.31
C SER A 99 -1.31 20.10 15.50
N GLU A 100 -2.14 20.70 14.63
CA GLU A 100 -2.54 22.10 14.70
C GLU A 100 -3.82 22.31 15.53
N ARG A 101 -4.41 21.23 16.06
CA ARG A 101 -5.63 21.27 16.87
C ARG A 101 -5.30 21.09 18.35
N ASP A 102 -6.04 21.78 19.21
CA ASP A 102 -5.97 21.55 20.65
C ASP A 102 -6.71 20.24 21.01
N SER A 103 -6.00 19.16 20.89
CA SER A 103 -6.42 17.82 21.29
C SER A 103 -5.21 17.06 21.83
N ALA A 104 -5.43 16.06 22.66
CA ALA A 104 -4.33 15.24 23.21
C ALA A 104 -3.43 14.66 22.11
N TYR A 105 -4.02 14.14 21.03
CA TYR A 105 -3.27 13.68 19.86
C TYR A 105 -2.49 14.81 19.19
N GLY A 106 -3.11 15.99 19.01
CA GLY A 106 -2.46 17.16 18.43
C GLY A 106 -1.27 17.64 19.27
N ARG A 107 -1.45 17.78 20.58
CA ARG A 107 -0.37 18.20 21.50
C ARG A 107 0.78 17.18 21.50
N GLY A 108 0.49 15.88 21.58
CA GLY A 108 1.51 14.83 21.52
C GLY A 108 2.32 14.83 20.20
N LYS A 109 1.63 15.02 19.07
CA LYS A 109 2.29 15.14 17.74
C LYS A 109 3.12 16.43 17.63
N GLY A 110 2.64 17.54 18.19
CA GLY A 110 3.38 18.80 18.26
C GLY A 110 4.63 18.70 19.14
N ALA A 111 4.52 18.09 20.32
CA ALA A 111 5.66 17.85 21.21
C ALA A 111 6.73 16.96 20.57
N ALA A 112 6.32 15.90 19.88
CA ALA A 112 7.23 15.02 19.13
C ALA A 112 7.97 15.78 18.02
N ALA A 113 7.27 16.62 17.24
CA ALA A 113 7.89 17.46 16.22
C ALA A 113 8.93 18.41 16.81
N ALA A 114 8.56 19.14 17.87
CA ALA A 114 9.46 20.07 18.55
C ALA A 114 10.71 19.37 19.12
N CYS A 115 10.55 18.17 19.69
CA CYS A 115 11.67 17.37 20.20
C CYS A 115 12.68 17.03 19.10
N LEU A 116 12.20 16.52 17.95
CA LEU A 116 13.05 16.16 16.80
C LEU A 116 13.70 17.39 16.15
N GLU A 117 12.94 18.48 15.96
CA GLU A 117 13.46 19.72 15.36
C GLU A 117 14.52 20.38 16.27
N ASN A 118 14.32 20.40 17.59
CA ASN A 118 15.30 20.88 18.55
C ASN A 118 16.58 20.06 18.54
N TRP A 119 16.47 18.73 18.48
CA TRP A 119 17.62 17.85 18.34
C TRP A 119 18.37 18.12 17.04
N GLY A 120 17.66 18.20 15.90
CA GLY A 120 18.27 18.50 14.61
C GLY A 120 19.03 19.84 14.61
N GLY A 121 18.43 20.88 15.21
CA GLY A 121 19.07 22.19 15.34
C GLY A 121 20.34 22.17 16.20
N ARG A 122 20.36 21.39 17.28
CA ARG A 122 21.53 21.25 18.18
C ARG A 122 22.68 20.47 17.54
N PHE A 123 22.38 19.49 16.72
CA PHE A 123 23.36 18.53 16.19
C PHE A 123 23.62 18.66 14.68
N GLY A 124 22.97 19.59 14.00
CA GLY A 124 23.15 19.86 12.59
C GLY A 124 22.54 18.82 11.65
N ALA A 125 21.61 17.96 12.15
CA ALA A 125 20.88 17.01 11.34
C ALA A 125 19.66 17.66 10.65
N ASN A 126 19.30 17.17 9.44
CA ASN A 126 18.10 17.63 8.76
C ASN A 126 16.87 16.94 9.36
N VAL A 127 15.90 17.73 9.78
CA VAL A 127 14.60 17.21 10.27
C VAL A 127 13.48 17.82 9.45
N CYS A 128 12.77 16.99 8.71
CA CYS A 128 11.58 17.34 7.94
C CYS A 128 10.34 16.92 8.76
N ASN A 129 9.59 17.89 9.27
CA ASN A 129 8.29 17.67 9.89
C ASN A 129 7.21 17.69 8.82
N LEU A 130 6.81 16.51 8.33
CA LEU A 130 5.89 16.36 7.22
C LEU A 130 4.45 16.25 7.72
N ILE A 131 3.67 17.32 7.56
CA ILE A 131 2.25 17.40 7.91
C ILE A 131 1.43 16.66 6.85
N LEU A 132 0.74 15.59 7.25
CA LEU A 132 -0.06 14.74 6.40
C LEU A 132 -1.55 15.00 6.60
N PRO A 133 -2.36 15.05 5.53
CA PRO A 133 -3.81 15.03 5.60
C PRO A 133 -4.33 13.61 5.89
N HIS A 134 -5.56 13.28 5.47
CA HIS A 134 -6.13 11.95 5.67
C HIS A 134 -5.46 10.91 4.77
N VAL A 135 -4.60 10.08 5.35
CA VAL A 135 -3.89 9.01 4.62
C VAL A 135 -4.78 7.77 4.49
N PHE A 136 -4.82 7.21 3.27
CA PHE A 136 -5.49 5.94 2.98
C PHE A 136 -4.61 5.03 2.11
N GLY A 137 -4.99 3.77 1.98
CA GLY A 137 -4.29 2.79 1.15
C GLY A 137 -4.64 1.37 1.55
N GLU A 138 -4.10 0.41 0.82
CA GLU A 138 -4.23 -1.01 1.04
C GLU A 138 -3.79 -1.38 2.46
N PHE A 139 -4.48 -2.35 3.06
CA PHE A 139 -4.23 -2.84 4.42
C PHE A 139 -4.52 -1.83 5.55
N GLY A 140 -5.20 -0.73 5.27
CA GLY A 140 -5.70 0.16 6.31
C GLY A 140 -6.62 -0.60 7.27
N LYS A 141 -6.49 -0.38 8.58
CA LYS A 141 -7.35 -1.04 9.56
C LYS A 141 -8.75 -0.42 9.54
N PRO A 142 -9.81 -1.18 9.20
CA PRO A 142 -11.17 -0.67 9.23
C PRO A 142 -11.61 -0.35 10.66
N PHE A 143 -12.60 0.54 10.81
CA PHE A 143 -13.15 0.99 12.08
C PHE A 143 -12.10 1.57 13.06
N TYR A 144 -10.98 2.00 12.54
CA TYR A 144 -9.90 2.59 13.34
C TYR A 144 -9.84 4.12 13.15
N ASN A 145 -9.19 4.62 12.12
CA ASN A 145 -9.07 6.07 11.89
C ASN A 145 -9.09 6.48 10.42
N SER A 146 -9.48 5.57 9.53
CA SER A 146 -9.65 5.85 8.12
C SER A 146 -11.08 5.53 7.68
N VAL A 147 -11.80 6.56 7.26
CA VAL A 147 -13.13 6.40 6.67
C VAL A 147 -13.06 5.61 5.35
N VAL A 148 -12.00 5.80 4.55
CA VAL A 148 -11.78 5.03 3.30
C VAL A 148 -11.69 3.54 3.63
N SER A 149 -10.83 3.16 4.59
CA SER A 149 -10.66 1.75 5.00
C SER A 149 -11.97 1.16 5.54
N THR A 150 -12.72 1.93 6.33
CA THR A 150 -14.00 1.50 6.88
C THR A 150 -15.04 1.29 5.78
N PHE A 151 -15.19 2.25 4.85
CA PHE A 151 -16.13 2.11 3.75
C PHE A 151 -15.76 0.98 2.80
N CYS A 152 -14.48 0.83 2.45
CA CYS A 152 -14.01 -0.28 1.61
C CYS A 152 -14.32 -1.64 2.26
N HIS A 153 -14.06 -1.79 3.57
CA HIS A 153 -14.38 -3.01 4.30
C HIS A 153 -15.88 -3.29 4.28
N GLN A 154 -16.71 -2.30 4.67
CA GLN A 154 -18.16 -2.47 4.71
C GLN A 154 -18.74 -2.84 3.34
N LEU A 155 -18.32 -2.13 2.29
CA LEU A 155 -18.77 -2.41 0.93
C LEU A 155 -18.34 -3.80 0.43
N ALA A 156 -17.11 -4.23 0.76
CA ALA A 156 -16.62 -5.56 0.40
C ALA A 156 -17.45 -6.69 1.08
N HIS A 157 -17.95 -6.43 2.30
CA HIS A 157 -18.77 -7.39 3.08
C HIS A 157 -20.28 -7.20 2.89
N ASN A 158 -20.73 -6.39 1.93
CA ASN A 158 -22.15 -6.07 1.68
C ASN A 158 -22.84 -5.38 2.86
N GLU A 159 -22.08 -4.69 3.70
CA GLU A 159 -22.62 -3.85 4.76
C GLU A 159 -23.01 -2.47 4.20
N ALA A 160 -23.96 -1.79 4.86
CA ALA A 160 -24.38 -0.45 4.47
C ALA A 160 -23.58 0.62 5.23
N PRO A 161 -22.61 1.31 4.59
CA PRO A 161 -21.86 2.38 5.24
C PRO A 161 -22.80 3.51 5.70
N GLN A 162 -22.56 4.01 6.93
CA GLN A 162 -23.30 5.13 7.51
C GLN A 162 -22.39 6.36 7.59
N ILE A 163 -22.88 7.50 7.12
CA ILE A 163 -22.21 8.78 7.25
C ILE A 163 -22.72 9.48 8.50
N GLN A 164 -21.86 9.59 9.51
CA GLN A 164 -22.20 10.31 10.74
C GLN A 164 -22.10 11.82 10.56
N VAL A 165 -21.05 12.26 9.88
CA VAL A 165 -20.79 13.68 9.55
C VAL A 165 -20.29 13.75 8.11
N ASP A 166 -20.99 14.53 7.27
CA ASP A 166 -20.57 14.78 5.88
C ASP A 166 -19.55 15.92 5.81
N GLY A 167 -18.38 15.67 6.37
CA GLY A 167 -17.28 16.64 6.42
C GLY A 167 -16.43 16.63 5.16
N GLN A 168 -15.62 17.69 5.01
CA GLN A 168 -14.59 17.79 3.97
C GLN A 168 -13.33 17.03 4.44
N LEU A 169 -12.80 16.18 3.57
CA LEU A 169 -11.54 15.48 3.72
C LEU A 169 -10.54 15.98 2.68
N GLU A 170 -9.28 15.81 2.98
CA GLU A 170 -8.17 15.92 2.04
C GLU A 170 -7.48 14.58 2.02
N LEU A 171 -7.56 13.84 0.90
CA LEU A 171 -7.13 12.44 0.79
C LEU A 171 -5.75 12.34 0.16
N VAL A 172 -4.85 11.58 0.77
CA VAL A 172 -3.55 11.23 0.19
C VAL A 172 -3.31 9.73 0.30
N HIS A 173 -2.81 9.12 -0.75
CA HIS A 173 -2.49 7.68 -0.73
C HIS A 173 -1.16 7.41 -0.03
N ALA A 174 -1.05 6.31 0.69
CA ALA A 174 0.14 5.98 1.48
C ALA A 174 1.40 5.77 0.61
N GLN A 175 1.28 5.38 -0.67
CA GLN A 175 2.42 5.34 -1.60
C GLN A 175 2.94 6.75 -1.94
N ASP A 176 2.06 7.74 -2.04
CA ASP A 176 2.46 9.12 -2.31
C ASP A 176 3.18 9.72 -1.10
N VAL A 177 2.75 9.34 0.12
CA VAL A 177 3.49 9.65 1.36
C VAL A 177 4.88 9.00 1.34
N ALA A 178 4.98 7.73 0.95
CA ALA A 178 6.27 7.03 0.87
C ALA A 178 7.24 7.69 -0.13
N CYS A 179 6.73 8.07 -1.29
CA CYS A 179 7.49 8.82 -2.30
C CYS A 179 8.00 10.16 -1.74
N CYS A 180 7.11 10.92 -1.07
CA CYS A 180 7.46 12.20 -0.47
C CYS A 180 8.52 12.06 0.65
N CYS A 181 8.41 11.02 1.49
CA CYS A 181 9.39 10.75 2.55
C CYS A 181 10.78 10.45 1.98
N LEU A 182 10.87 9.61 0.94
CA LEU A 182 12.17 9.31 0.30
C LEU A 182 12.75 10.55 -0.38
N ALA A 183 11.92 11.34 -1.07
CA ALA A 183 12.36 12.60 -1.68
C ALA A 183 12.89 13.58 -0.61
N ALA A 184 12.22 13.68 0.54
CA ALA A 184 12.66 14.53 1.64
C ALA A 184 14.03 14.13 2.20
N LEU A 185 14.31 12.83 2.33
CA LEU A 185 15.64 12.33 2.71
C LEU A 185 16.69 12.61 1.64
N ASN A 186 16.40 12.32 0.36
CA ASN A 186 17.35 12.51 -0.74
C ASN A 186 17.75 13.98 -0.94
N GLU A 187 16.82 14.89 -0.70
CA GLU A 187 17.02 16.34 -0.87
C GLU A 187 17.50 17.03 0.43
N GLY A 188 17.62 16.31 1.53
CA GLY A 188 17.98 16.89 2.84
C GLY A 188 17.01 17.96 3.29
N ARG A 189 15.69 17.76 3.08
CA ARG A 189 14.67 18.74 3.45
C ARG A 189 14.60 18.93 4.95
N LYS A 190 14.31 20.17 5.38
CA LYS A 190 14.20 20.54 6.80
C LYS A 190 12.99 21.45 7.04
N GLY A 191 12.63 21.52 8.34
CA GLY A 191 11.50 22.31 8.82
C GLY A 191 10.16 21.69 8.46
N THR A 192 9.09 22.43 8.72
CA THR A 192 7.73 21.95 8.50
C THR A 192 7.35 22.05 7.03
N GLN A 193 6.89 20.95 6.48
CA GLN A 193 6.32 20.83 5.14
C GLN A 193 4.92 20.21 5.20
N ARG A 194 4.06 20.57 4.26
CA ARG A 194 2.71 20.02 4.15
C ARG A 194 2.56 19.27 2.84
N LEU A 195 2.11 18.04 2.91
CA LEU A 195 1.68 17.29 1.74
C LEU A 195 0.21 17.57 1.47
N SER A 196 -0.10 18.10 0.29
CA SER A 196 -1.49 18.32 -0.14
C SER A 196 -2.10 17.03 -0.65
N GLY A 197 -3.38 16.83 -0.39
CA GLY A 197 -4.17 15.72 -0.90
C GLY A 197 -5.33 16.21 -1.78
N GLU A 198 -6.14 15.28 -2.26
CA GLU A 198 -7.32 15.56 -3.05
C GLU A 198 -8.51 15.88 -2.14
N PRO A 199 -9.16 17.06 -2.30
CA PRO A 199 -10.32 17.41 -1.49
C PRO A 199 -11.53 16.55 -1.88
N GLN A 200 -12.23 16.01 -0.87
CA GLN A 200 -13.36 15.11 -1.08
C GLN A 200 -14.35 15.20 0.09
N LYS A 201 -15.65 15.37 -0.20
CA LYS A 201 -16.68 15.17 0.82
C LYS A 201 -16.84 13.68 1.14
N VAL A 202 -17.22 13.37 2.39
CA VAL A 202 -17.42 11.96 2.81
C VAL A 202 -18.53 11.29 1.99
N SER A 203 -19.61 12.01 1.66
CA SER A 203 -20.69 11.50 0.81
C SER A 203 -20.25 11.24 -0.63
N GLU A 204 -19.42 12.10 -1.20
CA GLU A 204 -18.86 11.94 -2.55
C GLU A 204 -17.88 10.76 -2.59
N LEU A 205 -17.03 10.61 -1.58
CA LEU A 205 -16.15 9.46 -1.43
C LEU A 205 -16.94 8.15 -1.41
N LEU A 206 -18.02 8.08 -0.61
CA LEU A 206 -18.85 6.88 -0.56
C LEU A 206 -19.53 6.57 -1.89
N ALA A 207 -20.05 7.60 -2.58
CA ALA A 207 -20.66 7.44 -3.90
C ALA A 207 -19.63 6.92 -4.93
N ARG A 208 -18.41 7.45 -4.90
CA ARG A 208 -17.29 7.04 -5.75
C ARG A 208 -16.91 5.58 -5.51
N LEU A 209 -16.74 5.17 -4.26
CA LEU A 209 -16.42 3.77 -3.91
C LEU A 209 -17.54 2.79 -4.32
N ARG A 210 -18.81 3.19 -4.18
CA ARG A 210 -19.95 2.39 -4.65
C ARG A 210 -19.94 2.21 -6.16
N MET A 211 -19.71 3.28 -6.91
CA MET A 211 -19.61 3.21 -8.38
C MET A 211 -18.47 2.28 -8.82
N LEU A 212 -17.27 2.42 -8.23
CA LEU A 212 -16.14 1.56 -8.53
C LEU A 212 -16.46 0.08 -8.26
N LEU A 213 -17.08 -0.22 -7.11
CA LEU A 213 -17.46 -1.58 -6.73
C LEU A 213 -18.56 -2.15 -7.63
N GLU A 214 -19.57 -1.37 -7.97
CA GLU A 214 -20.68 -1.81 -8.80
C GLU A 214 -20.20 -2.20 -10.21
N ARG A 215 -19.37 -1.38 -10.84
CA ARG A 215 -18.73 -1.72 -12.11
C ARG A 215 -17.93 -3.00 -12.02
N TYR A 216 -17.12 -3.11 -10.98
CA TYR A 216 -16.26 -4.27 -10.79
C TYR A 216 -17.05 -5.57 -10.54
N ARG A 217 -18.17 -5.51 -9.82
CA ARG A 217 -19.07 -6.66 -9.63
C ARG A 217 -19.76 -7.13 -10.91
N GLN A 218 -19.89 -6.25 -11.90
CA GLN A 218 -20.39 -6.56 -13.24
C GLN A 218 -19.29 -7.10 -14.17
N ASP A 219 -18.11 -7.43 -13.63
CA ASP A 219 -16.90 -7.85 -14.33
C ASP A 219 -16.36 -6.77 -15.30
N VAL A 220 -16.62 -5.50 -15.01
CA VAL A 220 -16.15 -4.35 -15.78
C VAL A 220 -15.10 -3.58 -14.98
N PHE A 221 -13.92 -3.37 -15.52
CA PHE A 221 -12.97 -2.43 -14.94
C PHE A 221 -13.48 -1.01 -15.10
N PRO A 222 -13.63 -0.23 -14.01
CA PRO A 222 -14.02 1.17 -14.10
C PRO A 222 -12.94 2.01 -14.80
N ASP A 223 -13.28 3.25 -15.14
CA ASP A 223 -12.28 4.21 -15.63
C ASP A 223 -11.30 4.59 -14.50
N LEU A 224 -10.05 4.21 -14.65
CA LEU A 224 -8.96 4.40 -13.68
C LEU A 224 -7.94 5.47 -14.11
N ARG A 225 -8.26 6.30 -15.12
CA ARG A 225 -7.38 7.38 -15.58
C ARG A 225 -7.22 8.50 -14.54
N ASN A 226 -8.22 8.67 -13.69
CA ASN A 226 -8.10 9.57 -12.53
C ASN A 226 -7.22 8.89 -11.45
N PRO A 227 -6.11 9.51 -11.01
CA PRO A 227 -5.22 8.91 -10.01
C PRO A 227 -5.90 8.56 -8.69
N LEU A 228 -6.86 9.38 -8.22
CA LEU A 228 -7.61 9.08 -7.00
C LEU A 228 -8.49 7.84 -7.18
N ASP A 229 -9.16 7.68 -8.34
CA ASP A 229 -9.97 6.49 -8.61
C ASP A 229 -9.12 5.23 -8.66
N LEU A 230 -7.95 5.27 -9.28
CA LEU A 230 -6.99 4.15 -9.28
C LEU A 230 -6.57 3.78 -7.85
N ARG A 231 -6.20 4.76 -7.02
CA ARG A 231 -5.80 4.57 -5.62
C ARG A 231 -6.95 3.99 -4.77
N LEU A 232 -8.15 4.54 -4.92
CA LEU A 232 -9.34 4.07 -4.23
C LEU A 232 -9.74 2.66 -4.68
N PHE A 233 -9.65 2.36 -5.96
CA PHE A 233 -9.95 1.05 -6.53
C PHE A 233 -8.97 -0.02 -6.03
N ASN A 234 -7.68 0.24 -6.03
CA ASN A 234 -6.68 -0.67 -5.48
C ASN A 234 -6.90 -0.90 -3.98
N THR A 235 -7.16 0.17 -3.21
CA THR A 235 -7.52 0.07 -1.80
C THR A 235 -8.78 -0.80 -1.61
N LEU A 236 -9.85 -0.57 -2.38
CA LEU A 236 -11.09 -1.36 -2.30
C LEU A 236 -10.84 -2.84 -2.63
N ARG A 237 -10.08 -3.14 -3.69
CA ARG A 237 -9.76 -4.52 -4.09
C ARG A 237 -8.99 -5.28 -3.02
N SER A 238 -8.17 -4.61 -2.22
CA SER A 238 -7.45 -5.26 -1.11
C SER A 238 -8.39 -5.83 -0.03
N TYR A 239 -9.62 -5.32 0.08
CA TYR A 239 -10.66 -5.87 0.97
C TYR A 239 -11.54 -6.93 0.31
N LEU A 240 -11.57 -7.00 -1.02
CA LEU A 240 -12.27 -8.06 -1.76
C LEU A 240 -11.44 -9.34 -1.84
N TYR A 241 -10.13 -9.21 -1.90
CA TYR A 241 -9.19 -10.33 -1.95
C TYR A 241 -9.10 -11.07 -0.60
N PRO A 242 -8.99 -12.43 -0.58
CA PRO A 242 -9.01 -13.34 -1.73
C PRO A 242 -10.40 -13.79 -2.16
N ASN A 243 -11.44 -13.52 -1.37
CA ASN A 243 -12.76 -14.14 -1.46
C ASN A 243 -13.52 -13.82 -2.75
N HIS A 244 -13.12 -12.76 -3.46
CA HIS A 244 -13.72 -12.38 -4.74
C HIS A 244 -13.30 -13.30 -5.88
N TYR A 245 -12.23 -14.06 -5.73
CA TYR A 245 -11.61 -14.87 -6.78
C TYR A 245 -11.61 -16.38 -6.45
N PRO A 246 -11.51 -17.26 -7.47
CA PRO A 246 -11.53 -16.96 -8.92
C PRO A 246 -12.92 -16.56 -9.41
N ARG A 247 -12.98 -15.80 -10.51
CA ARG A 247 -14.24 -15.43 -11.17
C ARG A 247 -14.42 -16.24 -12.44
N ALA A 248 -15.42 -17.12 -12.48
CA ALA A 248 -15.80 -17.86 -13.67
C ALA A 248 -16.53 -16.94 -14.67
N LEU A 249 -16.15 -17.01 -15.92
CA LEU A 249 -16.80 -16.29 -17.01
C LEU A 249 -18.01 -17.07 -17.54
N LYS A 250 -19.01 -16.33 -18.01
CA LYS A 250 -20.18 -16.93 -18.65
C LYS A 250 -19.78 -17.46 -20.03
N LEU A 251 -19.84 -18.77 -20.19
CA LEU A 251 -19.60 -19.44 -21.45
C LEU A 251 -20.89 -19.53 -22.25
N HIS A 252 -20.88 -19.07 -23.49
CA HIS A 252 -21.95 -19.21 -24.46
C HIS A 252 -21.52 -20.30 -25.47
N SER A 253 -22.22 -21.45 -25.47
CA SER A 253 -21.90 -22.60 -26.30
C SER A 253 -23.03 -22.86 -27.29
N ASP A 254 -22.68 -23.06 -28.56
CA ASP A 254 -23.59 -23.48 -29.62
C ASP A 254 -22.88 -24.43 -30.63
N ALA A 255 -23.53 -24.77 -31.74
CA ALA A 255 -22.96 -25.68 -32.76
C ALA A 255 -21.67 -25.13 -33.40
N ARG A 256 -21.33 -23.86 -33.25
CA ARG A 256 -20.13 -23.22 -33.79
C ARG A 256 -18.95 -23.25 -32.79
N GLY A 257 -19.21 -23.52 -31.50
CA GLY A 257 -18.22 -23.53 -30.45
C GLY A 257 -18.60 -22.69 -29.25
N ASN A 258 -17.60 -22.16 -28.58
CA ASN A 258 -17.73 -21.42 -27.31
C ASN A 258 -17.32 -19.97 -27.48
N LEU A 259 -18.04 -19.07 -26.79
CA LEU A 259 -17.73 -17.63 -26.71
C LEU A 259 -17.88 -17.15 -25.28
N PHE A 260 -16.94 -16.32 -24.81
CA PHE A 260 -17.02 -15.64 -23.54
C PHE A 260 -16.40 -14.23 -23.62
N GLU A 261 -16.89 -13.33 -22.77
CA GLU A 261 -16.37 -11.96 -22.65
C GLU A 261 -15.14 -11.95 -21.75
N ALA A 262 -13.95 -11.88 -22.33
CA ALA A 262 -12.68 -12.00 -21.60
C ALA A 262 -12.38 -10.80 -20.72
N VAL A 263 -12.53 -9.59 -21.25
CA VAL A 263 -12.27 -8.32 -20.55
C VAL A 263 -13.31 -7.29 -20.96
N LYS A 264 -13.89 -6.63 -19.97
CA LYS A 264 -14.73 -5.43 -20.15
C LYS A 264 -14.10 -4.29 -19.34
N ALA A 265 -13.91 -3.15 -19.96
CA ALA A 265 -13.32 -1.98 -19.31
C ALA A 265 -13.94 -0.69 -19.85
N ASP A 266 -14.15 0.29 -18.95
CA ASP A 266 -14.61 1.63 -19.31
C ASP A 266 -13.48 2.50 -19.89
N GLN A 267 -12.25 2.03 -19.82
CA GLN A 267 -11.05 2.63 -20.40
C GLN A 267 -10.27 1.61 -21.21
N GLY A 268 -9.22 2.08 -21.91
CA GLY A 268 -8.27 1.20 -22.60
C GLY A 268 -7.44 0.36 -21.64
N GLY A 269 -6.22 0.10 -22.04
CA GLY A 269 -5.25 -0.75 -21.35
C GLY A 269 -4.46 -1.53 -22.39
N GLN A 270 -3.72 -2.53 -21.92
CA GLN A 270 -2.94 -3.39 -22.80
C GLN A 270 -3.32 -4.85 -22.57
N ILE A 271 -3.41 -5.61 -23.66
CA ILE A 271 -3.69 -7.05 -23.64
C ILE A 271 -2.46 -7.80 -24.14
N PHE A 272 -2.10 -8.86 -23.43
CA PHE A 272 -1.07 -9.81 -23.83
C PHE A 272 -1.69 -11.21 -23.94
N LEU A 273 -1.29 -11.99 -24.94
CA LEU A 273 -1.53 -13.41 -25.01
C LEU A 273 -0.21 -14.15 -24.83
N SER A 274 -0.17 -15.12 -23.93
CA SER A 274 1.03 -15.89 -23.63
C SER A 274 0.78 -17.37 -23.74
N ASN A 275 1.71 -18.08 -24.39
CA ASN A 275 1.84 -19.53 -24.29
C ASN A 275 2.93 -19.86 -23.26
N THR A 276 2.64 -20.82 -22.41
CA THR A 276 3.59 -21.28 -21.37
C THR A 276 3.70 -22.82 -21.44
N HIS A 277 4.91 -23.33 -21.63
CA HIS A 277 5.16 -24.76 -21.69
C HIS A 277 4.86 -25.47 -20.35
N PRO A 278 4.53 -26.79 -20.36
CA PRO A 278 4.31 -27.56 -19.14
C PRO A 278 5.46 -27.42 -18.12
N GLY A 279 5.10 -27.24 -16.86
CA GLY A 279 6.04 -27.08 -15.74
C GLY A 279 6.70 -25.71 -15.62
N ILE A 280 6.48 -24.79 -16.56
CA ILE A 280 7.10 -23.46 -16.54
C ILE A 280 6.26 -22.48 -15.75
N THR A 281 6.95 -21.64 -14.97
CA THR A 281 6.37 -20.56 -14.17
C THR A 281 6.74 -19.18 -14.74
N ARG A 282 5.78 -18.28 -14.79
CA ARG A 282 5.94 -16.85 -15.11
C ARG A 282 5.53 -16.01 -13.93
N GLY A 283 5.93 -14.72 -13.91
CA GLY A 283 5.64 -13.79 -12.83
C GLY A 283 6.79 -13.71 -11.84
N ASN A 284 6.54 -13.99 -10.54
CA ASN A 284 7.45 -13.72 -9.44
C ASN A 284 7.80 -12.23 -9.36
N HIS A 285 6.76 -11.42 -9.35
CA HIS A 285 6.86 -9.97 -9.20
C HIS A 285 5.60 -9.41 -8.54
N TYR A 286 5.66 -8.15 -8.10
CA TYR A 286 4.53 -7.41 -7.57
C TYR A 286 4.43 -6.02 -8.21
N HIS A 287 3.30 -5.36 -7.99
CA HIS A 287 2.98 -4.02 -8.45
C HIS A 287 2.64 -3.09 -7.29
N LEU A 288 2.96 -1.81 -7.42
CA LEU A 288 2.58 -0.76 -6.47
C LEU A 288 1.29 -0.04 -6.87
N ARG A 289 0.97 0.02 -8.19
CA ARG A 289 -0.20 0.73 -8.72
C ARG A 289 -0.96 -0.03 -9.79
N LYS A 290 -0.26 -0.84 -10.61
CA LYS A 290 -0.83 -1.51 -11.77
C LYS A 290 -1.93 -2.49 -11.38
N VAL A 291 -3.03 -2.45 -12.14
CA VAL A 291 -4.10 -3.45 -12.08
C VAL A 291 -3.86 -4.45 -13.19
N GLU A 292 -3.76 -5.73 -12.85
CA GLU A 292 -3.48 -6.78 -13.81
C GLU A 292 -4.48 -7.93 -13.64
N ARG A 293 -4.99 -8.47 -14.76
CA ARG A 293 -5.85 -9.65 -14.82
C ARG A 293 -5.13 -10.80 -15.47
N PHE A 294 -5.20 -11.98 -14.84
CA PHE A 294 -4.79 -13.26 -15.41
C PHE A 294 -6.03 -14.09 -15.73
N LEU A 295 -6.26 -14.35 -17.00
CA LEU A 295 -7.36 -15.18 -17.50
C LEU A 295 -6.79 -16.42 -18.19
N VAL A 296 -7.13 -17.60 -17.69
CA VAL A 296 -6.76 -18.89 -18.31
C VAL A 296 -7.76 -19.19 -19.45
N VAL A 297 -7.23 -19.28 -20.68
CA VAL A 297 -8.00 -19.50 -21.90
C VAL A 297 -7.99 -20.99 -22.28
N SER A 298 -6.84 -21.67 -22.10
CA SER A 298 -6.65 -23.09 -22.43
C SER A 298 -5.55 -23.69 -21.58
N GLY A 299 -5.64 -24.97 -21.24
CA GLY A 299 -4.70 -25.67 -20.37
C GLY A 299 -5.03 -25.52 -18.89
N GLU A 300 -4.11 -25.90 -18.03
CA GLU A 300 -4.27 -25.92 -16.57
C GLU A 300 -3.20 -25.05 -15.90
N ALA A 301 -3.65 -24.15 -15.03
CA ALA A 301 -2.79 -23.22 -14.34
C ALA A 301 -2.92 -23.29 -12.83
N GLU A 302 -1.80 -23.10 -12.14
CA GLU A 302 -1.74 -22.74 -10.72
C GLU A 302 -1.27 -21.30 -10.61
N ILE A 303 -2.12 -20.40 -10.06
CA ILE A 303 -1.80 -19.02 -9.77
C ILE A 303 -1.56 -18.91 -8.28
N CYS A 304 -0.38 -18.45 -7.86
CA CYS A 304 -0.01 -18.25 -6.48
C CYS A 304 0.20 -16.77 -6.18
N LEU A 305 -0.35 -16.31 -5.06
CA LEU A 305 -0.19 -14.94 -4.57
C LEU A 305 0.28 -14.96 -3.12
N ARG A 306 1.18 -14.06 -2.80
CA ARG A 306 1.64 -13.82 -1.44
C ARG A 306 1.75 -12.30 -1.22
N ARG A 307 1.17 -11.81 -0.13
CA ARG A 307 1.40 -10.43 0.27
C ARG A 307 2.89 -10.21 0.52
N ILE A 308 3.48 -9.14 0.03
CA ILE A 308 4.89 -8.83 0.31
C ILE A 308 5.13 -8.72 1.82
N PHE A 309 6.25 -9.27 2.29
CA PHE A 309 6.64 -9.37 3.71
C PHE A 309 5.71 -10.26 4.57
N ASP A 310 4.92 -11.13 3.94
CA ASP A 310 4.11 -12.15 4.59
C ASP A 310 4.52 -13.54 4.06
N ASP A 311 4.23 -14.59 4.83
CA ASP A 311 4.58 -15.97 4.44
C ASP A 311 3.37 -16.74 3.90
N GLN A 312 2.14 -16.21 4.07
CA GLN A 312 0.92 -16.88 3.63
C GLN A 312 0.76 -16.80 2.11
N ILE A 313 0.74 -17.97 1.47
CA ILE A 313 0.50 -18.11 0.03
C ILE A 313 -0.96 -18.52 -0.21
N ILE A 314 -1.64 -17.78 -1.06
CA ILE A 314 -2.97 -18.14 -1.58
C ILE A 314 -2.80 -18.71 -2.97
N THR A 315 -3.42 -19.87 -3.23
CA THR A 315 -3.31 -20.59 -4.49
C THR A 315 -4.66 -20.76 -5.15
N PHE A 316 -4.74 -20.44 -6.43
CA PHE A 316 -5.90 -20.66 -7.30
C PHE A 316 -5.53 -21.63 -8.40
N ARG A 317 -6.35 -22.69 -8.60
CA ARG A 317 -6.22 -23.61 -9.73
C ARG A 317 -7.31 -23.32 -10.72
N LEU A 318 -6.92 -23.09 -11.97
CA LEU A 318 -7.81 -22.70 -13.07
C LEU A 318 -7.60 -23.64 -14.26
N SER A 319 -8.68 -23.87 -15.00
CA SER A 319 -8.67 -24.64 -16.26
C SER A 319 -9.34 -23.83 -17.37
N GLY A 320 -8.79 -23.93 -18.58
CA GLY A 320 -9.40 -23.37 -19.79
C GLY A 320 -10.74 -23.99 -20.16
N ASP A 321 -11.09 -25.19 -19.62
CA ASP A 321 -12.40 -25.80 -19.81
C ASP A 321 -13.52 -24.96 -19.20
N GLN A 322 -13.21 -24.22 -18.13
CA GLN A 322 -14.08 -23.23 -17.53
C GLN A 322 -13.32 -21.90 -17.38
N PRO A 323 -13.30 -21.06 -18.41
CA PRO A 323 -12.54 -19.82 -18.42
C PRO A 323 -12.83 -19.00 -17.17
N SER A 324 -11.76 -18.68 -16.43
CA SER A 324 -11.83 -17.99 -15.16
C SER A 324 -10.64 -17.06 -15.00
N TYR A 325 -10.80 -16.01 -14.23
CA TYR A 325 -9.73 -15.03 -13.99
C TYR A 325 -9.45 -14.80 -12.51
N VAL A 326 -8.24 -14.31 -12.26
CA VAL A 326 -7.82 -13.68 -11.00
C VAL A 326 -7.20 -12.33 -11.34
N ASP A 327 -7.62 -11.28 -10.65
CA ASP A 327 -7.01 -9.96 -10.78
C ASP A 327 -5.98 -9.77 -9.66
N MET A 328 -4.75 -9.45 -10.03
CA MET A 328 -3.63 -9.30 -9.11
C MET A 328 -3.80 -8.06 -8.24
N PRO A 329 -3.93 -8.21 -6.91
CA PRO A 329 -3.94 -7.05 -6.02
C PRO A 329 -2.53 -6.43 -5.93
N THR A 330 -2.47 -5.12 -5.79
CA THR A 330 -1.21 -4.42 -5.51
C THR A 330 -0.57 -4.94 -4.21
N LEU A 331 0.75 -4.81 -4.09
CA LEU A 331 1.51 -5.25 -2.92
C LEU A 331 1.44 -6.77 -2.65
N HIS A 332 1.09 -7.56 -3.68
CA HIS A 332 1.17 -9.02 -3.65
C HIS A 332 2.09 -9.50 -4.76
N THR A 333 3.12 -10.25 -4.39
CA THR A 333 3.87 -11.01 -5.38
C THR A 333 3.02 -12.15 -5.90
N HIS A 334 3.10 -12.39 -7.21
CA HIS A 334 2.26 -13.37 -7.89
C HIS A 334 3.03 -14.12 -8.96
N SER A 335 2.57 -15.34 -9.21
CA SER A 335 3.10 -16.21 -10.25
C SER A 335 1.99 -17.07 -10.86
N ILE A 336 2.21 -17.50 -12.10
CA ILE A 336 1.36 -18.47 -12.80
C ILE A 336 2.24 -19.62 -13.33
N THR A 337 1.87 -20.84 -13.00
CA THR A 337 2.57 -22.06 -13.42
C THR A 337 1.65 -22.92 -14.30
N ASN A 338 2.16 -23.40 -15.43
CA ASN A 338 1.49 -24.44 -16.18
C ASN A 338 1.65 -25.78 -15.44
N VAL A 339 0.55 -26.28 -14.87
CA VAL A 339 0.51 -27.57 -14.14
C VAL A 339 -0.10 -28.70 -14.96
N GLY A 340 -0.49 -28.41 -16.22
CA GLY A 340 -1.00 -29.37 -17.17
C GLY A 340 0.11 -30.05 -17.99
N THR A 341 -0.31 -30.88 -18.95
CA THR A 341 0.58 -31.64 -19.88
C THR A 341 0.67 -31.01 -21.27
N VAL A 342 -0.14 -29.99 -21.54
CA VAL A 342 -0.18 -29.24 -22.81
C VAL A 342 0.19 -27.79 -22.58
N GLU A 343 0.36 -26.98 -23.61
CA GLU A 343 0.62 -25.56 -23.49
C GLU A 343 -0.54 -24.85 -22.78
N LEU A 344 -0.19 -24.00 -21.81
CA LEU A 344 -1.10 -23.10 -21.14
C LEU A 344 -1.21 -21.80 -21.93
N GLN A 345 -2.43 -21.43 -22.32
CA GLN A 345 -2.72 -20.13 -22.92
C GLN A 345 -3.35 -19.20 -21.88
N THR A 346 -2.71 -18.07 -21.65
CA THR A 346 -3.19 -17.05 -20.69
C THR A 346 -3.31 -15.72 -21.41
N LEU A 347 -4.46 -15.06 -21.23
CA LEU A 347 -4.66 -13.68 -21.59
C LEU A 347 -4.42 -12.81 -20.34
N PHE A 348 -3.55 -11.83 -20.49
CA PHE A 348 -3.29 -10.80 -19.50
C PHE A 348 -3.88 -9.47 -19.94
N TRP A 349 -4.46 -8.72 -19.03
CA TRP A 349 -4.87 -7.34 -19.25
C TRP A 349 -4.30 -6.45 -18.15
N THR A 350 -3.83 -5.27 -18.54
CA THR A 350 -3.34 -4.24 -17.61
C THR A 350 -4.05 -2.91 -17.87
N ASN A 351 -4.27 -2.12 -16.82
CA ASN A 351 -4.94 -0.82 -16.92
C ASN A 351 -4.10 0.26 -17.61
N GLU A 352 -2.81 0.03 -17.77
CA GLU A 352 -1.86 0.97 -18.40
C GLU A 352 -1.05 0.26 -19.48
N ILE A 353 -0.56 1.03 -20.45
CA ILE A 353 0.37 0.56 -21.46
C ILE A 353 1.75 0.40 -20.80
N PHE A 354 2.44 -0.70 -21.14
CA PHE A 354 3.76 -0.97 -20.60
C PHE A 354 4.77 0.13 -21.00
N ASP A 355 5.37 0.75 -19.99
CA ASP A 355 6.47 1.70 -20.14
C ASP A 355 7.74 1.06 -19.56
N PRO A 356 8.81 0.80 -20.39
CA PRO A 356 10.06 0.24 -19.88
C PRO A 356 10.84 1.16 -18.94
N GLN A 357 10.52 2.47 -18.92
CA GLN A 357 11.16 3.44 -18.01
C GLN A 357 10.44 3.51 -16.65
N ASP A 358 9.15 3.15 -16.60
CA ASP A 358 8.35 3.10 -15.37
C ASP A 358 7.43 1.85 -15.38
N PRO A 359 8.00 0.64 -15.37
CA PRO A 359 7.26 -0.60 -15.60
C PRO A 359 6.32 -0.99 -14.46
N ASP A 360 6.43 -0.38 -13.29
CA ASP A 360 5.72 -0.76 -12.05
C ASP A 360 5.68 -2.28 -11.83
N THR A 361 6.82 -2.94 -12.06
CA THR A 361 6.99 -4.39 -11.95
C THR A 361 8.28 -4.68 -11.22
N PHE A 362 8.18 -5.26 -10.02
CA PHE A 362 9.29 -5.45 -9.10
C PHE A 362 9.45 -6.93 -8.77
N ALA A 363 10.63 -7.48 -9.03
CA ALA A 363 10.92 -8.89 -8.84
C ALA A 363 10.80 -9.30 -7.36
N GLU A 364 10.02 -10.35 -7.09
CA GLU A 364 9.82 -10.92 -5.76
C GLU A 364 9.28 -12.34 -5.90
N ILE A 365 9.99 -13.34 -5.38
CA ILE A 365 9.60 -14.75 -5.49
C ILE A 365 8.39 -15.03 -4.58
N VAL A 366 7.36 -15.70 -5.13
CA VAL A 366 6.17 -16.08 -4.36
C VAL A 366 6.46 -17.22 -3.39
N LYS A 367 7.15 -18.27 -3.87
CA LYS A 367 7.55 -19.43 -3.08
C LYS A 367 9.08 -19.39 -2.96
N PRO A 368 9.63 -18.84 -1.86
CA PRO A 368 11.09 -18.78 -1.66
C PRO A 368 11.72 -20.14 -1.47
#